data_62d5f6c0d1b9b79e391a114639a5b0fc
#
_entry.id   62d5f6c0d1b9b79e391a114639a5b0fc
#
_cell.length_a   1.000
_cell.length_b   1.000
_cell.length_c   1.000
_cell.angle_alpha   90.00
_cell.angle_beta   90.00
_cell.angle_gamma   90.00
#
_symmetry.space_group_name_H-M   'P 1'
#
loop_
_entity.id
_entity.type
_entity.pdbx_description
1 polymer ?
#
loop_
_entity_poly.entity_id
_entity_poly.type
_entity_poly.pdbx_seq_one_letter_code
_entity_poly.pdbx_strand_id
1 'polypeptide(L)'
;MKHLDYLTGIFLLPGILTVPASAESIIWGGHTKYQLSQTRYDDDSLFSSVATSPATDQTLDFRLKAQKYWGSPWDATFHYQLLGLHGDTLVASRSLAVSPFRLNTGAISDQQRLFDLTSVISERDDRILLHRIDRLSLGYSGEQFVARAGRHIVSWGNGLIYSPMDFFNPFDPAAIDKSYKTGDDMFYTQWLTQRGNDLQGVLVPRREPASGNVSSDQSSLVFKYHAAADLTEYDLLAARHYDDSIMGGGLAFDWRGSVIRSDLISTYSDRDLTMAFVASTSYAWSWLNRNISGLLEYYYNGFGQADGDYSVAALTTNTALLARISRGELFTLGRNYLAAGATIEITPLTILTPTLFTNLDDGSALLQLLLNYDIKQDFNLLAGFTLPIGPTGTEYGGIPSRIPGIFLSPGSALFAKLSWHF
;
A
#
# COMPACT_ATOMS: atom_id res chain seq x y z
N MET A 1 3.43 -32.38 26.87
CA MET A 1 3.17 -32.34 25.45
C MET A 1 1.85 -31.59 25.29
N LYS A 2 1.90 -30.26 25.09
CA LYS A 2 0.74 -29.41 24.79
C LYS A 2 1.12 -28.67 23.53
N HIS A 3 0.30 -28.86 22.51
CA HIS A 3 0.40 -28.20 21.22
C HIS A 3 0.31 -26.70 21.43
N LEU A 4 1.28 -26.00 20.85
CA LEU A 4 1.35 -24.57 20.77
C LEU A 4 1.04 -24.20 19.31
N ASP A 5 -0.20 -23.78 19.08
CA ASP A 5 -0.62 -23.23 17.78
C ASP A 5 -0.17 -21.80 17.71
N TYR A 6 0.65 -21.45 16.73
CA TYR A 6 1.19 -20.11 16.57
C TYR A 6 0.98 -19.50 15.20
N LEU A 7 0.21 -18.46 15.23
CA LEU A 7 0.35 -17.15 14.57
C LEU A 7 0.89 -17.18 13.13
N THR A 8 0.06 -17.61 12.25
CA THR A 8 -0.01 -17.09 10.91
C THR A 8 -0.50 -15.65 10.99
N GLY A 9 0.31 -14.69 10.52
CA GLY A 9 -0.14 -13.33 10.27
C GLY A 9 -1.13 -13.34 9.12
N ILE A 10 -2.34 -13.76 9.42
CA ILE A 10 -3.50 -13.68 8.55
C ILE A 10 -3.84 -12.20 8.49
N PHE A 11 -3.74 -11.60 7.30
CA PHE A 11 -4.61 -10.49 6.95
C PHE A 11 -6.03 -11.05 7.01
N LEU A 12 -6.61 -11.00 8.18
CA LEU A 12 -8.00 -11.30 8.41
C LEU A 12 -8.81 -10.31 7.54
N LEU A 13 -9.34 -10.82 6.44
CA LEU A 13 -10.71 -10.46 6.10
C LEU A 13 -11.48 -10.44 7.41
N PRO A 14 -12.27 -9.41 7.75
CA PRO A 14 -13.01 -9.39 8.99
C PRO A 14 -13.80 -10.69 9.07
N GLY A 15 -13.35 -11.58 9.95
CA GLY A 15 -14.01 -12.84 10.20
C GLY A 15 -15.50 -12.57 10.39
N ILE A 16 -16.33 -13.40 9.83
CA ILE A 16 -17.76 -13.46 10.09
C ILE A 16 -17.90 -13.71 11.59
N LEU A 17 -17.88 -12.64 12.38
CA LEU A 17 -18.38 -12.67 13.75
C LEU A 17 -19.87 -12.95 13.61
N THR A 18 -20.30 -14.15 13.95
CA THR A 18 -21.71 -14.45 14.18
C THR A 18 -22.18 -13.58 15.34
N VAL A 19 -22.63 -12.37 15.01
CA VAL A 19 -23.32 -11.50 15.97
C VAL A 19 -24.67 -12.14 16.25
N PRO A 20 -25.04 -12.41 17.51
CA PRO A 20 -26.35 -12.90 17.83
C PRO A 20 -27.40 -11.91 17.35
N ALA A 21 -28.49 -12.42 16.78
CA ALA A 21 -29.60 -11.69 16.18
C ALA A 21 -30.37 -10.85 17.22
N SER A 22 -29.76 -9.82 17.81
CA SER A 22 -30.44 -8.80 18.62
C SER A 22 -29.50 -7.63 18.88
N ALA A 23 -29.45 -6.66 17.98
CA ALA A 23 -29.34 -5.24 18.22
C ALA A 23 -29.09 -4.51 16.91
N GLU A 24 -29.99 -3.65 16.51
CA GLU A 24 -29.83 -2.61 15.48
C GLU A 24 -28.82 -1.52 15.93
N SER A 25 -27.74 -1.90 16.59
CA SER A 25 -26.76 -0.97 17.10
C SER A 25 -25.70 -0.63 16.04
N ILE A 26 -25.39 0.64 15.93
CA ILE A 26 -24.22 1.08 15.16
C ILE A 26 -22.98 0.79 16.00
N ILE A 27 -22.02 0.09 15.41
CA ILE A 27 -20.70 -0.12 16.00
C ILE A 27 -19.84 1.07 15.64
N TRP A 28 -19.40 1.81 16.64
CA TRP A 28 -18.52 2.95 16.49
C TRP A 28 -17.08 2.58 16.84
N GLY A 29 -16.14 3.24 16.22
CA GLY A 29 -14.72 3.15 16.53
C GLY A 29 -13.95 4.19 15.74
N GLY A 30 -12.65 4.21 15.92
CA GLY A 30 -11.83 5.15 15.19
C GLY A 30 -10.39 5.19 15.68
N HIS A 31 -9.69 6.23 15.25
CA HIS A 31 -8.36 6.56 15.76
C HIS A 31 -8.04 8.04 15.59
N THR A 32 -7.12 8.49 16.42
CA THR A 32 -6.37 9.73 16.21
C THR A 32 -4.90 9.37 16.16
N LYS A 33 -4.22 9.73 15.06
CA LYS A 33 -2.78 9.53 14.89
C LYS A 33 -2.11 10.86 14.71
N TYR A 34 -1.02 11.08 15.43
CA TYR A 34 -0.14 12.23 15.25
C TYR A 34 1.26 11.75 14.94
N GLN A 35 1.83 12.20 13.84
CA GLN A 35 3.18 11.87 13.41
C GLN A 35 4.01 13.12 13.29
N LEU A 36 5.23 13.04 13.80
CA LEU A 36 6.31 13.98 13.59
C LEU A 36 7.41 13.28 12.83
N SER A 37 7.92 13.88 11.76
CA SER A 37 9.08 13.37 11.02
C SER A 37 10.09 14.48 10.75
N GLN A 38 11.37 14.07 10.72
CA GLN A 38 12.48 14.92 10.31
C GLN A 38 13.26 14.20 9.21
N THR A 39 13.49 14.89 8.10
CA THR A 39 14.23 14.38 6.95
C THR A 39 15.45 15.25 6.69
N ARG A 40 16.61 14.64 6.65
CA ARG A 40 17.86 15.30 6.26
C ARG A 40 18.20 14.91 4.83
N TYR A 41 18.29 15.91 3.98
CA TYR A 41 18.72 15.77 2.59
C TYR A 41 20.22 16.05 2.46
N ASP A 42 20.87 15.42 1.50
CA ASP A 42 22.26 15.70 1.13
C ASP A 42 22.34 17.03 0.39
N ASP A 43 23.52 17.66 0.39
CA ASP A 43 23.72 19.02 -0.17
C ASP A 43 23.48 19.08 -1.69
N ASP A 44 23.66 17.98 -2.40
CA ASP A 44 23.39 17.82 -3.84
C ASP A 44 21.95 17.40 -4.14
N SER A 45 21.11 17.23 -3.14
CA SER A 45 19.69 16.96 -3.31
C SER A 45 18.93 18.21 -3.75
N LEU A 46 18.06 18.08 -4.76
CA LEU A 46 17.15 19.15 -5.16
C LEU A 46 16.28 19.64 -3.99
N PHE A 47 15.94 18.74 -3.07
CA PHE A 47 15.12 19.05 -1.91
C PHE A 47 15.85 19.92 -0.88
N SER A 48 17.18 19.84 -0.78
CA SER A 48 17.98 20.70 0.09
C SER A 48 17.92 22.19 -0.31
N SER A 49 17.64 22.47 -1.59
CA SER A 49 17.52 23.84 -2.10
C SER A 49 16.17 24.51 -1.82
N VAL A 50 15.13 23.74 -1.50
CA VAL A 50 13.73 24.21 -1.35
C VAL A 50 13.11 23.89 0.01
N ALA A 51 13.74 23.04 0.80
CA ALA A 51 13.33 22.71 2.17
C ALA A 51 14.40 23.13 3.18
N THR A 52 13.99 23.33 4.42
CA THR A 52 14.94 23.51 5.56
C THR A 52 15.69 22.20 5.80
N SER A 53 16.88 22.23 6.39
CA SER A 53 17.62 21.03 6.75
C SER A 53 17.89 20.98 8.26
N PRO A 54 17.33 20.01 9.00
CA PRO A 54 16.38 18.97 8.56
C PRO A 54 14.99 19.53 8.26
N ALA A 55 14.36 19.00 7.21
CA ALA A 55 12.95 19.28 6.93
C ALA A 55 12.08 18.63 8.01
N THR A 56 11.11 19.36 8.52
CA THR A 56 10.22 18.89 9.59
C THR A 56 8.78 18.86 9.11
N ASP A 57 8.13 17.70 9.23
CA ASP A 57 6.75 17.50 8.83
C ASP A 57 5.90 16.92 9.97
N GLN A 58 4.65 17.33 10.02
CA GLN A 58 3.66 16.90 10.99
C GLN A 58 2.41 16.43 10.27
N THR A 59 1.84 15.31 10.72
CA THR A 59 0.60 14.77 10.19
C THR A 59 -0.35 14.47 11.34
N LEU A 60 -1.59 14.92 11.23
CA LEU A 60 -2.70 14.56 12.09
C LEU A 60 -3.74 13.81 11.27
N ASP A 61 -4.02 12.56 11.62
CA ASP A 61 -5.07 11.74 11.02
C ASP A 61 -6.11 11.38 12.09
N PHE A 62 -7.29 12.01 12.00
CA PHE A 62 -8.45 11.63 12.78
C PHE A 62 -9.41 10.83 11.90
N ARG A 63 -9.84 9.67 12.38
CA ARG A 63 -10.77 8.80 11.67
C ARG A 63 -11.88 8.33 12.57
N LEU A 64 -13.12 8.58 12.14
CA LEU A 64 -14.33 8.03 12.75
C LEU A 64 -14.85 6.91 11.86
N LYS A 65 -15.16 5.76 12.47
CA LYS A 65 -15.71 4.58 11.81
C LYS A 65 -17.07 4.27 12.37
N ALA A 66 -18.01 3.95 11.49
CA ALA A 66 -19.35 3.47 11.86
C ALA A 66 -19.71 2.27 10.99
N GLN A 67 -20.24 1.23 11.59
CA GLN A 67 -20.76 0.05 10.89
C GLN A 67 -22.11 -0.30 11.46
N LYS A 68 -23.09 -0.52 10.59
CA LYS A 68 -24.45 -0.91 10.95
C LYS A 68 -24.83 -2.21 10.27
N TYR A 69 -25.42 -3.11 11.04
CA TYR A 69 -26.03 -4.33 10.57
C TYR A 69 -27.54 -4.23 10.79
N TRP A 70 -28.35 -4.56 9.76
CA TRP A 70 -29.83 -4.57 9.84
C TRP A 70 -30.38 -6.00 9.96
N GLY A 71 -29.71 -6.83 10.77
CA GLY A 71 -29.88 -8.26 10.71
C GLY A 71 -29.14 -8.85 9.50
N SER A 72 -29.06 -10.19 9.41
CA SER A 72 -28.57 -10.85 8.20
C SER A 72 -29.57 -10.63 7.06
N PRO A 73 -29.16 -10.29 5.83
CA PRO A 73 -27.80 -10.32 5.30
C PRO A 73 -27.17 -8.93 5.03
N TRP A 74 -27.72 -7.83 5.51
CA TRP A 74 -27.35 -6.47 5.10
C TRP A 74 -26.45 -5.76 6.11
N ASP A 75 -25.43 -5.05 5.62
CA ASP A 75 -24.59 -4.14 6.38
C ASP A 75 -24.28 -2.83 5.63
N ALA A 76 -23.98 -1.78 6.38
CA ALA A 76 -23.43 -0.55 5.83
C ALA A 76 -22.17 -0.15 6.61
N THR A 77 -21.19 0.40 5.88
CA THR A 77 -19.92 0.89 6.43
C THR A 77 -19.76 2.36 6.07
N PHE A 78 -19.37 3.17 7.06
CA PHE A 78 -19.05 4.58 6.91
C PHE A 78 -17.76 4.90 7.66
N HIS A 79 -16.75 5.47 6.96
CA HIS A 79 -15.54 5.99 7.59
C HIS A 79 -15.30 7.42 7.12
N TYR A 80 -15.24 8.33 8.07
CA TYR A 80 -14.87 9.71 7.86
C TYR A 80 -13.44 9.95 8.32
N GLN A 81 -12.67 10.70 7.56
CA GLN A 81 -11.30 11.08 7.87
C GLN A 81 -11.15 12.59 7.84
N LEU A 82 -10.47 13.15 8.83
CA LEU A 82 -9.92 14.51 8.84
C LEU A 82 -8.40 14.39 8.84
N LEU A 83 -7.75 14.94 7.82
CA LEU A 83 -6.30 14.87 7.64
C LEU A 83 -5.71 16.28 7.64
N GLY A 84 -4.81 16.53 8.58
CA GLY A 84 -4.00 17.74 8.66
C GLY A 84 -2.54 17.43 8.33
N LEU A 85 -1.98 18.17 7.39
CA LEU A 85 -0.57 18.09 6.98
C LEU A 85 0.04 19.46 7.21
N HIS A 86 1.23 19.52 7.80
CA HIS A 86 1.98 20.75 8.01
C HIS A 86 3.47 20.44 7.91
N GLY A 87 4.23 21.25 7.18
CA GLY A 87 5.69 21.17 7.18
C GLY A 87 6.39 21.52 5.89
N ASP A 88 7.68 21.31 5.92
CA ASP A 88 8.63 21.73 4.88
C ASP A 88 8.46 20.96 3.57
N THR A 89 8.05 19.68 3.64
CA THR A 89 7.79 18.85 2.44
C THR A 89 6.66 19.44 1.58
N LEU A 90 5.63 20.04 2.20
CA LEU A 90 4.57 20.73 1.46
C LEU A 90 5.10 21.96 0.72
N VAL A 91 5.91 22.77 1.37
CA VAL A 91 6.55 23.96 0.78
C VAL A 91 7.43 23.54 -0.40
N ALA A 92 8.28 22.51 -0.19
CA ALA A 92 9.14 21.97 -1.22
C ALA A 92 8.35 21.41 -2.43
N SER A 93 7.28 20.65 -2.18
CA SER A 93 6.46 20.05 -3.25
C SER A 93 5.81 21.10 -4.15
N ARG A 94 5.41 22.23 -3.58
CA ARG A 94 4.83 23.36 -4.35
C ARG A 94 5.87 24.11 -5.16
N SER A 95 7.06 24.30 -4.58
CA SER A 95 8.20 24.89 -5.29
C SER A 95 8.64 24.03 -6.47
N LEU A 96 8.43 22.71 -6.40
CA LEU A 96 8.78 21.71 -7.41
C LEU A 96 7.56 21.25 -8.25
N ALA A 97 6.45 21.98 -8.23
CA ALA A 97 5.18 21.59 -8.87
C ALA A 97 5.29 21.29 -10.40
N VAL A 98 6.35 21.75 -11.05
CA VAL A 98 6.63 21.51 -12.48
C VAL A 98 7.45 20.22 -12.71
N SER A 99 7.90 19.55 -11.66
CA SER A 99 8.66 18.29 -11.78
C SER A 99 7.72 17.11 -12.04
N PRO A 100 8.06 16.17 -12.95
CA PRO A 100 7.32 14.92 -13.11
C PRO A 100 7.40 14.04 -11.86
N PHE A 101 8.37 14.28 -10.99
CA PHE A 101 8.54 13.58 -9.71
C PHE A 101 8.02 14.47 -8.58
N ARG A 102 6.72 14.39 -8.33
CA ARG A 102 6.10 15.07 -7.19
C ARG A 102 6.46 14.34 -5.90
N LEU A 103 6.84 15.10 -4.87
CA LEU A 103 6.89 14.54 -3.52
C LEU A 103 5.50 14.06 -3.13
N ASN A 104 5.41 12.86 -2.57
CA ASN A 104 4.16 12.35 -2.03
C ASN A 104 3.81 13.14 -0.76
N THR A 105 2.91 14.09 -0.89
CA THR A 105 2.45 14.92 0.24
C THR A 105 1.41 14.21 1.11
N GLY A 106 0.99 13.00 0.74
CA GLY A 106 -0.11 12.30 1.42
C GLY A 106 -1.50 12.89 1.11
N ALA A 107 -1.59 13.97 0.34
CA ALA A 107 -2.86 14.54 -0.09
C ALA A 107 -3.48 13.65 -1.18
N ILE A 108 -4.68 13.12 -0.90
CA ILE A 108 -5.39 12.21 -1.78
C ILE A 108 -6.41 13.00 -2.57
N SER A 109 -6.48 12.75 -3.90
CA SER A 109 -7.46 13.36 -4.81
C SER A 109 -8.47 12.31 -5.26
N ASP A 110 -9.73 12.73 -5.39
CA ASP A 110 -10.82 11.90 -5.93
C ASP A 110 -11.12 12.20 -7.41
N GLN A 111 -10.28 12.95 -8.11
CA GLN A 111 -10.53 13.40 -9.50
C GLN A 111 -10.83 12.26 -10.47
N GLN A 112 -10.23 11.08 -10.28
CA GLN A 112 -10.49 9.91 -11.12
C GLN A 112 -11.57 8.98 -10.54
N ARG A 113 -12.02 9.18 -9.29
CA ARG A 113 -13.04 8.33 -8.66
C ARG A 113 -14.43 8.68 -9.15
N LEU A 114 -15.36 7.73 -9.03
CA LEU A 114 -16.76 7.92 -9.41
C LEU A 114 -17.40 9.05 -8.60
N PHE A 115 -17.12 9.09 -7.29
CA PHE A 115 -17.64 10.12 -6.38
C PHE A 115 -16.50 10.99 -5.86
N ASP A 116 -16.71 12.31 -5.86
CA ASP A 116 -15.84 13.25 -5.18
C ASP A 116 -16.30 13.37 -3.73
N LEU A 117 -15.59 12.69 -2.84
CA LEU A 117 -15.88 12.63 -1.40
C LEU A 117 -14.74 13.21 -0.58
N THR A 118 -13.83 13.97 -1.20
CA THR A 118 -12.70 14.65 -0.58
C THR A 118 -12.84 16.16 -0.78
N SER A 119 -12.73 16.92 0.30
CA SER A 119 -12.80 18.38 0.25
C SER A 119 -11.69 19.01 1.08
N VAL A 120 -11.08 20.05 0.54
CA VAL A 120 -10.07 20.85 1.24
C VAL A 120 -10.75 21.93 2.07
N ILE A 121 -10.56 21.91 3.40
CA ILE A 121 -11.10 22.90 4.34
C ILE A 121 -10.23 24.17 4.32
N SER A 122 -8.92 23.98 4.35
CA SER A 122 -7.95 25.08 4.36
C SER A 122 -6.65 24.63 3.73
N GLU A 123 -6.08 25.49 2.90
CA GLU A 123 -4.79 25.27 2.27
C GLU A 123 -3.95 26.54 2.32
N ARG A 124 -2.68 26.39 2.73
CA ARG A 124 -1.66 27.44 2.77
C ARG A 124 -0.34 26.81 2.33
N ASP A 125 0.70 27.64 2.14
CA ASP A 125 1.99 27.18 1.63
C ASP A 125 2.60 26.03 2.44
N ASP A 126 2.45 26.06 3.75
CA ASP A 126 3.05 25.15 4.73
C ASP A 126 2.06 24.13 5.31
N ARG A 127 0.76 24.20 4.96
CA ARG A 127 -0.26 23.33 5.56
C ARG A 127 -1.46 23.08 4.67
N ILE A 128 -2.04 21.89 4.86
CA ILE A 128 -3.31 21.47 4.27
C ILE A 128 -4.16 20.84 5.37
N LEU A 129 -5.42 21.24 5.45
CA LEU A 129 -6.46 20.55 6.22
C LEU A 129 -7.54 20.10 5.23
N LEU A 130 -7.76 18.81 5.15
CA LEU A 130 -8.78 18.22 4.29
C LEU A 130 -9.62 17.22 5.06
N HIS A 131 -10.82 16.97 4.56
CA HIS A 131 -11.65 15.88 5.04
C HIS A 131 -12.18 15.04 3.89
N ARG A 132 -12.53 13.78 4.20
CA ARG A 132 -13.05 12.87 3.20
C ARG A 132 -13.89 11.76 3.82
N ILE A 133 -14.76 11.18 3.00
CA ILE A 133 -15.40 9.91 3.29
C ILE A 133 -14.59 8.83 2.57
N ASP A 134 -13.84 8.04 3.35
CA ASP A 134 -12.93 7.02 2.81
C ASP A 134 -13.58 5.64 2.68
N ARG A 135 -14.70 5.41 3.39
CA ARG A 135 -15.58 4.25 3.22
C ARG A 135 -17.03 4.72 3.24
N LEU A 136 -17.76 4.31 2.25
CA LEU A 136 -19.21 4.46 2.18
C LEU A 136 -19.75 3.33 1.32
N SER A 137 -20.18 2.25 1.95
CA SER A 137 -20.63 1.08 1.21
C SER A 137 -21.82 0.39 1.86
N LEU A 138 -22.64 -0.22 1.02
CA LEU A 138 -23.71 -1.12 1.37
C LEU A 138 -23.29 -2.55 0.99
N GLY A 139 -23.39 -3.47 1.93
CA GLY A 139 -23.04 -4.87 1.77
C GLY A 139 -24.25 -5.80 1.91
N TYR A 140 -24.22 -6.89 1.18
CA TYR A 140 -25.10 -8.04 1.30
C TYR A 140 -24.23 -9.29 1.48
N SER A 141 -24.47 -10.07 2.52
CA SER A 141 -23.73 -11.30 2.85
C SER A 141 -24.70 -12.45 3.07
N GLY A 142 -25.02 -13.17 1.98
CA GLY A 142 -25.80 -14.41 2.02
C GLY A 142 -24.88 -15.63 2.25
N GLU A 143 -25.46 -16.84 2.25
CA GLU A 143 -24.72 -18.08 2.52
C GLU A 143 -23.63 -18.39 1.48
N GLN A 144 -23.89 -18.15 0.21
CA GLN A 144 -22.97 -18.43 -0.90
C GLN A 144 -22.64 -17.20 -1.75
N PHE A 145 -23.30 -16.08 -1.51
CA PHE A 145 -23.16 -14.89 -2.32
C PHE A 145 -22.96 -13.66 -1.46
N VAL A 146 -21.89 -12.92 -1.75
CA VAL A 146 -21.58 -11.62 -1.15
C VAL A 146 -21.60 -10.57 -2.26
N ALA A 147 -22.19 -9.41 -1.98
CA ALA A 147 -22.11 -8.24 -2.84
C ALA A 147 -21.87 -6.99 -2.01
N ARG A 148 -21.07 -6.07 -2.53
CA ARG A 148 -20.83 -4.77 -1.89
C ARG A 148 -20.72 -3.68 -2.94
N ALA A 149 -21.41 -2.57 -2.71
CA ALA A 149 -21.41 -1.42 -3.59
C ALA A 149 -21.02 -0.15 -2.83
N GLY A 150 -20.22 0.70 -3.47
CA GLY A 150 -19.75 1.98 -2.92
C GLY A 150 -18.26 2.04 -2.72
N ARG A 151 -17.80 2.98 -1.87
CA ARG A 151 -16.38 3.16 -1.58
C ARG A 151 -15.90 2.15 -0.54
N HIS A 152 -15.11 1.18 -0.98
CA HIS A 152 -14.49 0.18 -0.10
C HIS A 152 -13.14 -0.29 -0.67
N ILE A 153 -12.53 -1.31 -0.08
CA ILE A 153 -11.23 -1.85 -0.48
C ILE A 153 -11.34 -3.28 -0.96
N VAL A 154 -10.44 -3.60 -1.88
CA VAL A 154 -10.06 -4.96 -2.24
C VAL A 154 -8.53 -5.05 -2.15
N SER A 155 -8.00 -6.16 -1.67
CA SER A 155 -6.57 -6.45 -1.68
C SER A 155 -6.38 -7.89 -2.13
N TRP A 156 -5.53 -8.07 -3.12
CA TRP A 156 -5.19 -9.37 -3.67
C TRP A 156 -3.68 -9.55 -3.73
N GLY A 157 -3.26 -10.81 -3.95
CA GLY A 157 -1.86 -11.17 -4.08
C GLY A 157 -1.29 -11.78 -2.81
N ASN A 158 -0.22 -12.53 -3.02
CA ASN A 158 0.46 -13.32 -2.01
C ASN A 158 1.78 -12.68 -1.56
N GLY A 159 2.28 -11.67 -2.28
CA GLY A 159 3.49 -10.94 -1.91
C GLY A 159 3.37 -10.27 -0.53
N LEU A 160 4.46 -10.27 0.22
CA LEU A 160 4.50 -9.73 1.59
C LEU A 160 4.90 -8.24 1.60
N ILE A 161 5.70 -7.84 0.64
CA ILE A 161 6.25 -6.48 0.47
C ILE A 161 5.75 -5.87 -0.84
N TYR A 162 6.01 -6.56 -1.95
CA TYR A 162 5.55 -6.16 -3.28
C TYR A 162 4.34 -6.99 -3.68
N SER A 163 3.28 -6.35 -4.17
CA SER A 163 2.03 -7.03 -4.51
C SER A 163 1.61 -6.71 -5.95
N PRO A 164 2.21 -7.34 -6.97
CA PRO A 164 1.89 -7.04 -8.37
C PRO A 164 0.45 -7.40 -8.75
N MET A 165 -0.22 -8.28 -8.00
CA MET A 165 -1.62 -8.63 -8.19
C MET A 165 -2.58 -7.61 -7.56
N ASP A 166 -2.11 -6.73 -6.67
CA ASP A 166 -2.91 -5.70 -6.01
C ASP A 166 -2.76 -4.36 -6.72
N PHE A 167 -3.53 -4.14 -7.77
CA PHE A 167 -3.50 -2.89 -8.55
C PHE A 167 -4.60 -1.88 -8.16
N PHE A 168 -5.34 -2.13 -7.08
CA PHE A 168 -6.32 -1.17 -6.53
C PHE A 168 -5.77 -0.47 -5.28
N ASN A 169 -5.06 0.65 -5.47
CA ASN A 169 -4.42 1.41 -4.39
C ASN A 169 -3.50 0.55 -3.51
N PRO A 170 -2.51 -0.17 -4.07
CA PRO A 170 -1.56 -0.96 -3.29
C PRO A 170 -0.82 -0.07 -2.28
N PHE A 171 -0.33 -0.68 -1.21
CA PHE A 171 0.57 0.03 -0.32
C PHE A 171 1.94 0.22 -0.99
N ASP A 172 2.54 1.38 -0.77
CA ASP A 172 3.97 1.55 -1.01
C ASP A 172 4.75 0.52 -0.17
N PRO A 173 5.64 -0.29 -0.75
CA PRO A 173 6.46 -1.25 -0.04
C PRO A 173 7.22 -0.67 1.14
N ALA A 174 7.69 0.58 1.03
CA ALA A 174 8.41 1.30 2.07
C ALA A 174 7.49 2.13 3.00
N ALA A 175 6.16 2.08 2.82
CA ALA A 175 5.23 2.81 3.68
C ALA A 175 5.37 2.40 5.15
N ILE A 176 5.50 3.42 6.01
CA ILE A 176 5.65 3.25 7.46
C ILE A 176 4.37 2.74 8.11
N ASP A 177 3.23 3.26 7.65
CA ASP A 177 1.91 2.90 8.17
C ASP A 177 1.08 2.21 7.08
N LYS A 178 0.95 0.89 7.19
CA LYS A 178 0.12 0.05 6.33
C LYS A 178 -1.21 -0.35 6.99
N SER A 179 -1.60 0.33 8.08
CA SER A 179 -2.80 -0.06 8.83
C SER A 179 -4.12 0.30 8.14
N TYR A 180 -4.07 1.15 7.10
CA TYR A 180 -5.28 1.61 6.45
C TYR A 180 -5.07 1.87 4.95
N LYS A 181 -5.64 1.02 4.11
CA LYS A 181 -5.63 1.14 2.65
C LYS A 181 -6.71 2.13 2.19
N THR A 182 -6.38 2.97 1.23
CA THR A 182 -7.33 3.91 0.61
C THR A 182 -8.44 3.16 -0.16
N GLY A 183 -9.70 3.59 0.01
CA GLY A 183 -10.84 3.02 -0.70
C GLY A 183 -10.97 3.50 -2.14
N ASP A 184 -11.64 2.69 -2.96
CA ASP A 184 -12.06 3.05 -4.32
C ASP A 184 -13.57 2.82 -4.47
N ASP A 185 -14.21 3.51 -5.41
CA ASP A 185 -15.64 3.35 -5.68
C ASP A 185 -15.84 2.14 -6.58
N MET A 186 -16.45 1.08 -6.06
CA MET A 186 -16.55 -0.18 -6.78
C MET A 186 -17.81 -0.96 -6.47
N PHE A 187 -18.11 -1.88 -7.36
CA PHE A 187 -19.08 -2.95 -7.16
C PHE A 187 -18.32 -4.27 -7.07
N TYR A 188 -18.40 -4.92 -5.91
CA TYR A 188 -17.76 -6.20 -5.61
C TYR A 188 -18.79 -7.28 -5.48
N THR A 189 -18.50 -8.46 -6.01
CA THR A 189 -19.26 -9.68 -5.82
C THR A 189 -18.34 -10.85 -5.51
N GLN A 190 -18.84 -11.80 -4.72
CA GLN A 190 -18.12 -13.04 -4.43
C GLN A 190 -19.14 -14.19 -4.37
N TRP A 191 -18.82 -15.26 -5.06
CA TRP A 191 -19.57 -16.52 -4.99
C TRP A 191 -18.71 -17.56 -4.28
N LEU A 192 -19.22 -18.04 -3.14
CA LEU A 192 -18.61 -19.06 -2.30
C LEU A 192 -19.15 -20.44 -2.71
N THR A 193 -18.26 -21.35 -3.01
CA THR A 193 -18.64 -22.75 -3.31
C THR A 193 -18.69 -23.58 -2.04
N GLN A 194 -19.41 -24.69 -2.05
CA GLN A 194 -19.49 -25.61 -0.90
C GLN A 194 -18.12 -26.26 -0.53
N ARG A 195 -17.14 -26.19 -1.44
CA ARG A 195 -15.79 -26.72 -1.24
C ARG A 195 -14.82 -25.68 -0.66
N GLY A 196 -15.29 -24.46 -0.36
CA GLY A 196 -14.47 -23.37 0.15
C GLY A 196 -13.74 -22.54 -0.92
N ASN A 197 -13.89 -22.87 -2.20
CA ASN A 197 -13.38 -22.04 -3.29
C ASN A 197 -14.30 -20.85 -3.52
N ASP A 198 -13.78 -19.77 -4.08
CA ASP A 198 -14.60 -18.60 -4.40
C ASP A 198 -14.27 -18.00 -5.77
N LEU A 199 -15.25 -17.34 -6.35
CA LEU A 199 -15.14 -16.54 -7.56
C LEU A 199 -15.52 -15.10 -7.20
N GLN A 200 -14.61 -14.17 -7.41
CA GLN A 200 -14.79 -12.74 -7.15
C GLN A 200 -14.92 -11.98 -8.47
N GLY A 201 -15.78 -10.96 -8.47
CA GLY A 201 -15.94 -10.02 -9.56
C GLY A 201 -15.87 -8.59 -9.02
N VAL A 202 -15.10 -7.72 -9.67
CA VAL A 202 -14.96 -6.30 -9.28
C VAL A 202 -15.10 -5.41 -10.50
N LEU A 203 -15.97 -4.42 -10.39
CA LEU A 203 -16.12 -3.33 -11.35
C LEU A 203 -15.77 -2.03 -10.65
N VAL A 204 -14.77 -1.29 -11.17
CA VAL A 204 -14.36 0.02 -10.67
C VAL A 204 -14.57 1.05 -11.77
N PRO A 205 -15.71 1.77 -11.76
CA PRO A 205 -15.91 2.88 -12.70
C PRO A 205 -15.05 4.07 -12.31
N ARG A 206 -14.36 4.65 -13.29
CA ARG A 206 -13.50 5.82 -13.09
C ARG A 206 -13.82 6.91 -14.10
N ARG A 207 -13.53 8.15 -13.71
CA ARG A 207 -13.67 9.33 -14.55
C ARG A 207 -12.36 9.64 -15.26
N GLU A 208 -12.47 10.11 -16.47
CA GLU A 208 -11.37 10.77 -17.17
C GLU A 208 -11.13 12.14 -16.54
N PRO A 209 -9.90 12.47 -16.08
CA PRO A 209 -9.62 13.74 -15.39
C PRO A 209 -9.92 14.98 -16.24
N ALA A 210 -9.73 14.90 -17.56
CA ALA A 210 -9.92 16.04 -18.47
C ALA A 210 -11.39 16.40 -18.70
N SER A 211 -12.26 15.38 -18.84
CA SER A 211 -13.69 15.58 -19.15
C SER A 211 -14.61 15.47 -17.94
N GLY A 212 -14.15 14.82 -16.86
CA GLY A 212 -14.94 14.48 -15.69
C GLY A 212 -16.00 13.37 -15.94
N ASN A 213 -16.05 12.81 -17.15
CA ASN A 213 -17.00 11.77 -17.52
C ASN A 213 -16.46 10.39 -17.16
N VAL A 214 -17.37 9.45 -16.82
CA VAL A 214 -16.98 8.05 -16.66
C VAL A 214 -16.56 7.49 -18.02
N SER A 215 -15.38 6.86 -18.05
CA SER A 215 -14.80 6.30 -19.25
C SER A 215 -14.48 4.82 -19.08
N SER A 216 -14.76 4.01 -20.09
CA SER A 216 -14.36 2.60 -20.14
C SER A 216 -12.85 2.42 -20.04
N ASP A 217 -12.11 3.36 -20.66
CA ASP A 217 -10.64 3.33 -20.77
C ASP A 217 -9.93 3.71 -19.46
N GLN A 218 -10.68 4.28 -18.52
CA GLN A 218 -10.22 4.56 -17.15
C GLN A 218 -10.73 3.52 -16.14
N SER A 219 -11.80 2.80 -16.48
CA SER A 219 -12.50 1.87 -15.59
C SER A 219 -11.81 0.50 -15.56
N SER A 220 -12.15 -0.31 -14.57
CA SER A 220 -11.58 -1.66 -14.43
C SER A 220 -12.67 -2.69 -14.19
N LEU A 221 -12.51 -3.86 -14.83
CA LEU A 221 -13.33 -5.05 -14.60
C LEU A 221 -12.40 -6.22 -14.34
N VAL A 222 -12.59 -6.90 -13.22
CA VAL A 222 -11.70 -7.98 -12.77
C VAL A 222 -12.51 -9.18 -12.32
N PHE A 223 -12.02 -10.35 -12.65
CA PHE A 223 -12.46 -11.64 -12.12
C PHE A 223 -11.28 -12.34 -11.47
N LYS A 224 -11.48 -12.85 -10.26
CA LYS A 224 -10.48 -13.64 -9.52
C LYS A 224 -11.14 -14.94 -9.05
N TYR A 225 -10.49 -16.06 -9.30
CA TYR A 225 -10.83 -17.36 -8.73
C TYR A 225 -9.79 -17.73 -7.68
N HIS A 226 -10.25 -18.10 -6.50
CA HIS A 226 -9.44 -18.61 -5.41
C HIS A 226 -9.84 -20.03 -5.06
N ALA A 227 -8.87 -20.91 -4.88
CA ALA A 227 -9.07 -22.28 -4.44
C ALA A 227 -8.01 -22.71 -3.46
N ALA A 228 -8.40 -23.55 -2.51
CA ALA A 228 -7.49 -24.20 -1.57
C ALA A 228 -7.58 -25.71 -1.73
N ALA A 229 -6.42 -26.38 -1.75
CA ALA A 229 -6.32 -27.84 -1.78
C ALA A 229 -5.18 -28.27 -0.85
N ASP A 230 -5.50 -29.04 0.20
CA ASP A 230 -4.59 -29.44 1.26
C ASP A 230 -3.89 -28.21 1.93
N LEU A 231 -2.58 -28.09 1.78
CA LEU A 231 -1.76 -27.00 2.30
C LEU A 231 -1.38 -25.94 1.25
N THR A 232 -2.09 -25.94 0.12
CA THR A 232 -1.77 -25.09 -1.03
C THR A 232 -2.97 -24.26 -1.42
N GLU A 233 -2.76 -22.97 -1.60
CA GLU A 233 -3.73 -22.00 -2.10
C GLU A 233 -3.34 -21.59 -3.53
N TYR A 234 -4.34 -21.40 -4.38
CA TYR A 234 -4.19 -21.04 -5.79
C TYR A 234 -5.08 -19.86 -6.13
N ASP A 235 -4.53 -18.90 -6.81
CA ASP A 235 -5.24 -17.75 -7.35
C ASP A 235 -5.12 -17.71 -8.87
N LEU A 236 -6.22 -17.43 -9.56
CA LEU A 236 -6.25 -17.08 -10.97
C LEU A 236 -6.98 -15.76 -11.14
N LEU A 237 -6.45 -14.87 -11.97
CA LEU A 237 -7.00 -13.55 -12.19
C LEU A 237 -7.04 -13.23 -13.68
N ALA A 238 -8.13 -12.60 -14.12
CA ALA A 238 -8.26 -11.98 -15.43
C ALA A 238 -8.89 -10.61 -15.27
N ALA A 239 -8.33 -9.60 -15.90
CA ALA A 239 -8.79 -8.22 -15.76
C ALA A 239 -8.66 -7.43 -17.07
N ARG A 240 -9.55 -6.45 -17.23
CA ARG A 240 -9.30 -5.23 -17.97
C ARG A 240 -9.13 -4.11 -16.94
N HIS A 241 -7.96 -3.49 -16.90
CA HIS A 241 -7.62 -2.45 -15.93
C HIS A 241 -7.06 -1.25 -16.68
N TYR A 242 -7.79 -0.15 -16.66
CA TYR A 242 -7.64 0.89 -17.67
C TYR A 242 -7.77 0.25 -19.07
N ASP A 243 -6.90 0.54 -20.01
CA ASP A 243 -6.92 -0.13 -21.32
C ASP A 243 -6.10 -1.42 -21.40
N ASP A 244 -5.45 -1.80 -20.29
CA ASP A 244 -4.61 -2.99 -20.22
C ASP A 244 -5.45 -4.26 -20.03
N SER A 245 -5.08 -5.35 -20.71
CA SER A 245 -5.58 -6.70 -20.44
C SER A 245 -4.59 -7.41 -19.53
N ILE A 246 -5.06 -7.90 -18.40
CA ILE A 246 -4.21 -8.50 -17.35
C ILE A 246 -4.64 -9.94 -17.11
N MET A 247 -3.67 -10.84 -17.03
CA MET A 247 -3.84 -12.22 -16.54
C MET A 247 -2.86 -12.47 -15.41
N GLY A 248 -3.29 -13.15 -14.36
CA GLY A 248 -2.46 -13.44 -13.22
C GLY A 248 -2.70 -14.81 -12.62
N GLY A 249 -1.68 -15.33 -11.95
CA GLY A 249 -1.75 -16.53 -11.15
C GLY A 249 -0.95 -16.37 -9.88
N GLY A 250 -1.46 -16.92 -8.79
CA GLY A 250 -0.84 -16.91 -7.47
C GLY A 250 -0.78 -18.29 -6.86
N LEU A 251 0.20 -18.50 -6.00
CA LEU A 251 0.43 -19.75 -5.29
C LEU A 251 0.95 -19.45 -3.88
N ALA A 252 0.38 -20.11 -2.88
CA ALA A 252 0.92 -20.13 -1.52
C ALA A 252 0.87 -21.54 -0.95
N PHE A 253 1.97 -22.01 -0.33
CA PHE A 253 2.03 -23.34 0.29
C PHE A 253 3.03 -23.40 1.45
N ASP A 254 2.78 -24.31 2.36
CA ASP A 254 3.74 -24.63 3.43
C ASP A 254 4.80 -25.63 2.92
N TRP A 255 6.05 -25.33 3.23
CA TRP A 255 7.18 -26.20 2.94
C TRP A 255 8.13 -26.25 4.13
N ARG A 256 8.06 -27.35 4.89
CA ARG A 256 8.93 -27.61 6.06
C ARG A 256 8.89 -26.50 7.12
N GLY A 257 7.71 -25.92 7.33
CA GLY A 257 7.49 -24.83 8.30
C GLY A 257 7.82 -23.43 7.77
N SER A 258 8.25 -23.33 6.51
CA SER A 258 8.31 -22.06 5.79
C SER A 258 7.07 -21.90 4.91
N VAL A 259 6.52 -20.71 4.84
CA VAL A 259 5.45 -20.41 3.87
C VAL A 259 6.09 -19.81 2.63
N ILE A 260 5.89 -20.47 1.49
CA ILE A 260 6.34 -20.02 0.17
C ILE A 260 5.14 -19.38 -0.53
N ARG A 261 5.33 -18.21 -1.12
CA ARG A 261 4.30 -17.47 -1.86
C ARG A 261 4.86 -16.96 -3.17
N SER A 262 4.03 -16.92 -4.19
CA SER A 262 4.39 -16.29 -5.47
C SER A 262 3.17 -15.78 -6.20
N ASP A 263 3.35 -14.68 -6.96
CA ASP A 263 2.39 -14.18 -7.94
C ASP A 263 3.11 -13.91 -9.25
N LEU A 264 2.45 -14.22 -10.35
CA LEU A 264 2.86 -13.87 -11.70
C LEU A 264 1.73 -13.11 -12.37
N ILE A 265 2.03 -11.92 -12.89
CA ILE A 265 1.11 -11.08 -13.65
C ILE A 265 1.66 -10.85 -15.04
N SER A 266 0.82 -11.02 -16.03
CA SER A 266 1.07 -10.70 -17.43
C SER A 266 0.12 -9.58 -17.84
N THR A 267 0.67 -8.46 -18.28
CA THR A 267 -0.08 -7.29 -18.74
C THR A 267 0.17 -7.10 -20.24
N TYR A 268 -0.88 -7.05 -21.01
CA TYR A 268 -0.86 -6.76 -22.43
C TYR A 268 -1.38 -5.33 -22.66
N SER A 269 -0.48 -4.43 -23.06
CA SER A 269 -0.72 -3.00 -23.33
C SER A 269 -0.17 -2.65 -24.72
N ASP A 270 -0.91 -1.93 -25.55
CA ASP A 270 -0.43 -1.37 -26.85
C ASP A 270 0.37 -2.37 -27.73
N ARG A 271 0.03 -3.67 -27.70
CA ARG A 271 0.70 -4.80 -28.36
C ARG A 271 1.97 -5.31 -27.68
N ASP A 272 2.35 -4.78 -26.53
CA ASP A 272 3.48 -5.26 -25.77
C ASP A 272 3.01 -6.12 -24.58
N LEU A 273 3.72 -7.22 -24.35
CA LEU A 273 3.52 -8.07 -23.19
C LEU A 273 4.56 -7.77 -22.14
N THR A 274 4.09 -7.32 -20.98
CA THR A 274 4.95 -7.06 -19.82
C THR A 274 4.59 -8.01 -18.69
N MET A 275 5.59 -8.53 -17.99
CA MET A 275 5.40 -9.44 -16.87
C MET A 275 5.88 -8.80 -15.57
N ALA A 276 5.19 -9.09 -14.47
CA ALA A 276 5.65 -8.82 -13.11
C ALA A 276 5.54 -10.11 -12.29
N PHE A 277 6.52 -10.34 -11.44
CA PHE A 277 6.62 -11.57 -10.65
C PHE A 277 7.09 -11.27 -9.25
N VAL A 278 6.50 -11.91 -8.25
CA VAL A 278 6.99 -11.90 -6.87
C VAL A 278 7.10 -13.33 -6.36
N ALA A 279 8.17 -13.61 -5.63
CA ALA A 279 8.35 -14.85 -4.88
C ALA A 279 8.88 -14.53 -3.50
N SER A 280 8.25 -15.05 -2.47
CA SER A 280 8.63 -14.82 -1.09
C SER A 280 8.66 -16.09 -0.27
N THR A 281 9.46 -16.07 0.78
CA THR A 281 9.47 -17.07 1.84
C THR A 281 9.44 -16.38 3.20
N SER A 282 8.71 -16.96 4.13
CA SER A 282 8.71 -16.53 5.52
C SER A 282 8.86 -17.73 6.45
N TYR A 283 9.65 -17.56 7.51
CA TYR A 283 9.91 -18.57 8.50
C TYR A 283 9.94 -17.96 9.90
N ALA A 284 9.37 -18.66 10.88
CA ALA A 284 9.37 -18.23 12.27
C ALA A 284 10.23 -19.17 13.13
N TRP A 285 11.05 -18.60 14.00
CA TRP A 285 11.91 -19.32 14.94
C TRP A 285 12.06 -18.55 16.26
N SER A 286 12.59 -19.19 17.26
CA SER A 286 12.95 -18.54 18.52
C SER A 286 14.46 -18.50 18.69
N TRP A 287 14.99 -17.34 19.06
CA TRP A 287 16.42 -17.13 19.36
C TRP A 287 16.56 -16.21 20.56
N LEU A 288 17.44 -16.56 21.51
CA LEU A 288 17.64 -15.83 22.76
C LEU A 288 16.32 -15.53 23.52
N ASN A 289 15.42 -16.51 23.58
CA ASN A 289 14.07 -16.40 24.16
C ASN A 289 13.19 -15.30 23.53
N ARG A 290 13.42 -14.97 22.26
CA ARG A 290 12.60 -14.05 21.51
C ARG A 290 12.02 -14.75 20.29
N ASN A 291 10.77 -14.41 19.98
CA ASN A 291 10.15 -14.87 18.74
C ASN A 291 10.61 -13.98 17.60
N ILE A 292 11.03 -14.60 16.51
CA ILE A 292 11.50 -13.92 15.29
C ILE A 292 10.76 -14.53 14.13
N SER A 293 10.22 -13.67 13.26
CA SER A 293 9.68 -14.07 11.96
C SER A 293 10.49 -13.33 10.89
N GLY A 294 11.22 -14.09 10.10
CA GLY A 294 12.01 -13.58 8.97
C GLY A 294 11.26 -13.72 7.66
N LEU A 295 11.53 -12.83 6.73
CA LEU A 295 11.04 -12.88 5.35
C LEU A 295 12.18 -12.55 4.38
N LEU A 296 12.08 -13.15 3.19
CA LEU A 296 12.87 -12.82 2.02
C LEU A 296 11.94 -12.80 0.82
N GLU A 297 12.02 -11.75 0.00
CA GLU A 297 11.15 -11.59 -1.16
C GLU A 297 11.95 -11.02 -2.34
N TYR A 298 11.83 -11.69 -3.47
CA TYR A 298 12.31 -11.20 -4.76
C TYR A 298 11.14 -10.68 -5.57
N TYR A 299 11.30 -9.53 -6.20
CA TYR A 299 10.32 -8.90 -7.06
C TYR A 299 10.94 -8.51 -8.41
N TYR A 300 10.29 -8.93 -9.49
CA TYR A 300 10.57 -8.52 -10.86
C TYR A 300 9.45 -7.60 -11.36
N ASN A 301 9.80 -6.37 -11.72
CA ASN A 301 8.93 -5.35 -12.30
C ASN A 301 9.27 -5.17 -13.78
N GLY A 302 8.52 -5.81 -14.68
CA GLY A 302 8.78 -5.69 -16.12
C GLY A 302 8.59 -4.31 -16.71
N PHE A 303 7.88 -3.40 -16.01
CA PHE A 303 7.74 -1.99 -16.43
C PHE A 303 8.94 -1.13 -16.05
N GLY A 304 9.80 -1.59 -15.13
CA GLY A 304 10.97 -0.85 -14.67
C GLY A 304 12.05 -0.65 -15.73
N GLN A 305 12.96 0.27 -15.46
CA GLN A 305 14.15 0.48 -16.28
C GLN A 305 15.11 -0.71 -16.19
N ALA A 306 15.57 -1.19 -17.34
CA ALA A 306 16.39 -2.40 -17.41
C ALA A 306 17.87 -2.15 -17.17
N ASP A 307 18.32 -0.93 -17.46
CA ASP A 307 19.75 -0.55 -17.53
C ASP A 307 20.20 0.32 -16.35
N GLY A 308 19.28 0.58 -15.38
CA GLY A 308 19.55 1.46 -14.25
C GLY A 308 19.74 2.94 -14.64
N ASP A 309 19.41 3.32 -15.88
CA ASP A 309 19.38 4.73 -16.30
C ASP A 309 18.09 5.40 -15.84
N TYR A 310 18.17 6.17 -14.77
CA TYR A 310 17.06 6.96 -14.23
C TYR A 310 17.13 8.44 -14.62
N SER A 311 17.86 8.79 -15.69
CA SER A 311 17.85 10.14 -16.22
C SER A 311 16.43 10.56 -16.62
N VAL A 312 16.15 11.85 -16.54
CA VAL A 312 14.84 12.38 -16.92
C VAL A 312 14.48 12.00 -18.38
N ALA A 313 15.49 11.94 -19.27
CA ALA A 313 15.31 11.52 -20.65
C ALA A 313 14.86 10.07 -20.74
N ALA A 314 15.53 9.13 -20.06
CA ALA A 314 15.20 7.71 -20.04
C ALA A 314 13.81 7.47 -19.41
N LEU A 315 13.53 8.07 -18.26
CA LEU A 315 12.26 7.91 -17.58
C LEU A 315 11.07 8.47 -18.38
N THR A 316 11.23 9.61 -19.05
CA THR A 316 10.14 10.21 -19.86
C THR A 316 9.80 9.38 -21.10
N THR A 317 10.70 8.53 -21.58
CA THR A 317 10.42 7.60 -22.70
C THR A 317 9.66 6.34 -22.22
N ASN A 318 9.74 6.00 -20.94
CA ASN A 318 9.03 4.85 -20.35
C ASN A 318 7.64 5.28 -19.84
N THR A 319 6.74 5.56 -20.79
CA THR A 319 5.39 6.05 -20.49
C THR A 319 4.56 5.06 -19.68
N ALA A 320 4.77 3.75 -19.87
CA ALA A 320 4.07 2.70 -19.15
C ALA A 320 4.43 2.68 -17.65
N LEU A 321 5.72 2.88 -17.30
CA LEU A 321 6.16 3.01 -15.91
C LEU A 321 5.58 4.28 -15.27
N LEU A 322 5.72 5.43 -15.96
CA LEU A 322 5.26 6.71 -15.43
C LEU A 322 3.74 6.74 -15.21
N ALA A 323 2.95 6.14 -16.12
CA ALA A 323 1.51 6.03 -15.95
C ALA A 323 1.14 5.27 -14.66
N ARG A 324 1.81 4.15 -14.39
CA ARG A 324 1.55 3.33 -13.18
C ARG A 324 2.02 4.01 -11.90
N ILE A 325 3.16 4.69 -11.93
CA ILE A 325 3.62 5.52 -10.79
C ILE A 325 2.62 6.65 -10.52
N SER A 326 2.14 7.34 -11.55
CA SER A 326 1.19 8.44 -11.39
C SER A 326 -0.17 8.00 -10.85
N ARG A 327 -0.57 6.74 -11.11
CA ARG A 327 -1.78 6.10 -10.57
C ARG A 327 -1.58 5.54 -9.15
N GLY A 328 -0.33 5.51 -8.63
CA GLY A 328 0.00 4.88 -7.35
C GLY A 328 -0.07 3.35 -7.38
N GLU A 329 0.15 2.75 -8.54
CA GLU A 329 0.17 1.30 -8.73
C GLU A 329 1.58 0.71 -8.58
N LEU A 330 2.62 1.52 -8.87
CA LEU A 330 4.04 1.17 -8.75
C LEU A 330 4.80 2.22 -7.95
N PHE A 331 5.80 1.76 -7.20
CA PHE A 331 6.65 2.56 -6.31
C PHE A 331 8.14 2.32 -6.56
N THR A 332 8.49 1.60 -7.61
CA THR A 332 9.84 1.16 -7.96
C THR A 332 10.20 1.60 -9.36
N LEU A 333 11.46 1.98 -9.60
CA LEU A 333 11.95 2.46 -10.90
C LEU A 333 12.67 1.38 -11.70
N GLY A 334 13.41 0.49 -11.03
CA GLY A 334 14.13 -0.62 -11.66
C GLY A 334 13.27 -1.85 -11.89
N ARG A 335 13.90 -2.93 -12.34
CA ARG A 335 13.24 -4.22 -12.63
C ARG A 335 13.40 -5.24 -11.52
N ASN A 336 14.56 -5.34 -10.91
CA ASN A 336 14.91 -6.43 -10.02
C ASN A 336 15.10 -5.94 -8.60
N TYR A 337 14.31 -6.46 -7.67
CA TYR A 337 14.38 -6.09 -6.25
C TYR A 337 14.50 -7.32 -5.38
N LEU A 338 15.25 -7.15 -4.30
CA LEU A 338 15.32 -8.10 -3.20
C LEU A 338 14.99 -7.36 -1.91
N ALA A 339 14.02 -7.87 -1.17
CA ALA A 339 13.71 -7.37 0.15
C ALA A 339 13.93 -8.45 1.20
N ALA A 340 14.59 -8.09 2.29
CA ALA A 340 14.81 -8.96 3.44
C ALA A 340 14.37 -8.24 4.71
N GLY A 341 13.59 -8.90 5.55
CA GLY A 341 13.09 -8.31 6.78
C GLY A 341 12.93 -9.32 7.89
N ALA A 342 12.81 -8.82 9.11
CA ALA A 342 12.48 -9.64 10.27
C ALA A 342 11.56 -8.86 11.22
N THR A 343 10.63 -9.57 11.84
CA THR A 343 9.83 -9.08 12.97
C THR A 343 10.37 -9.73 14.23
N ILE A 344 10.89 -8.95 15.17
CA ILE A 344 11.57 -9.40 16.38
C ILE A 344 10.76 -8.94 17.59
N GLU A 345 10.20 -9.86 18.33
CA GLU A 345 9.50 -9.60 19.59
C GLU A 345 10.53 -9.34 20.70
N ILE A 346 10.88 -8.05 20.91
CA ILE A 346 11.82 -7.65 21.96
C ILE A 346 11.21 -7.88 23.35
N THR A 347 9.96 -7.49 23.52
CA THR A 347 9.09 -7.83 24.65
C THR A 347 7.68 -8.08 24.09
N PRO A 348 6.72 -8.62 24.85
CA PRO A 348 5.34 -8.76 24.39
C PRO A 348 4.67 -7.46 23.95
N LEU A 349 5.18 -6.30 24.39
CA LEU A 349 4.68 -4.97 24.03
C LEU A 349 5.58 -4.22 23.03
N THR A 350 6.74 -4.80 22.67
CA THR A 350 7.74 -4.10 21.86
C THR A 350 8.19 -4.98 20.71
N ILE A 351 7.92 -4.54 19.49
CA ILE A 351 8.29 -5.22 18.26
C ILE A 351 9.29 -4.34 17.49
N LEU A 352 10.41 -4.94 17.07
CA LEU A 352 11.39 -4.33 16.19
C LEU A 352 11.30 -4.97 14.80
N THR A 353 11.21 -4.15 13.77
CA THR A 353 11.11 -4.64 12.38
C THR A 353 12.16 -3.95 11.51
N PRO A 354 13.39 -4.51 11.40
CA PRO A 354 14.34 -4.14 10.37
C PRO A 354 13.90 -4.68 9.01
N THR A 355 14.00 -3.85 7.96
CA THR A 355 13.76 -4.25 6.57
C THR A 355 14.77 -3.57 5.66
N LEU A 356 15.37 -4.33 4.76
CA LEU A 356 16.24 -3.85 3.70
C LEU A 356 15.56 -4.09 2.36
N PHE A 357 15.40 -3.03 1.59
CA PHE A 357 14.93 -3.05 0.21
C PHE A 357 16.13 -2.77 -0.69
N THR A 358 16.42 -3.64 -1.63
CA THR A 358 17.57 -3.50 -2.53
C THR A 358 17.12 -3.49 -3.97
N ASN A 359 17.52 -2.48 -4.73
CA ASN A 359 17.44 -2.50 -6.18
C ASN A 359 18.69 -3.21 -6.71
N LEU A 360 18.49 -4.38 -7.34
CA LEU A 360 19.59 -5.22 -7.83
C LEU A 360 20.16 -4.71 -9.16
N ASP A 361 19.41 -3.85 -9.89
CA ASP A 361 19.84 -3.32 -11.19
C ASP A 361 20.90 -2.22 -11.02
N ASP A 362 20.83 -1.43 -9.93
CA ASP A 362 21.71 -0.31 -9.68
C ASP A 362 22.56 -0.46 -8.38
N GLY A 363 22.27 -1.49 -7.58
CA GLY A 363 22.97 -1.79 -6.33
C GLY A 363 22.64 -0.85 -5.18
N SER A 364 21.62 0.00 -5.30
CA SER A 364 21.17 0.86 -4.21
C SER A 364 20.21 0.14 -3.26
N ALA A 365 20.03 0.67 -2.07
CA ALA A 365 19.19 0.07 -1.04
C ALA A 365 18.53 1.12 -0.15
N LEU A 366 17.38 0.75 0.46
CA LEU A 366 16.73 1.48 1.53
C LEU A 366 16.69 0.61 2.79
N LEU A 367 17.36 1.03 3.84
CA LEU A 367 17.24 0.41 5.16
C LEU A 367 16.13 1.10 5.94
N GLN A 368 15.19 0.32 6.44
CA GLN A 368 14.12 0.80 7.31
C GLN A 368 14.18 0.05 8.64
N LEU A 369 14.12 0.76 9.75
CA LEU A 369 14.06 0.21 11.10
C LEU A 369 12.82 0.77 11.79
N LEU A 370 11.86 -0.08 12.14
CA LEU A 370 10.63 0.28 12.82
C LEU A 370 10.59 -0.32 14.21
N LEU A 371 10.20 0.49 15.20
CA LEU A 371 9.95 0.09 16.57
C LEU A 371 8.47 0.36 16.88
N ASN A 372 7.71 -0.68 17.13
CA ASN A 372 6.34 -0.61 17.58
C ASN A 372 6.27 -0.89 19.09
N TYR A 373 5.65 0.03 19.86
CA TYR A 373 5.52 -0.11 21.30
C TYR A 373 4.07 0.15 21.75
N ASP A 374 3.44 -0.85 22.33
CA ASP A 374 2.11 -0.76 22.91
C ASP A 374 2.20 -0.14 24.30
N ILE A 375 1.93 1.18 24.40
CA ILE A 375 1.97 1.94 25.65
C ILE A 375 0.83 1.48 26.58
N LYS A 376 -0.35 1.31 26.00
CA LYS A 376 -1.57 0.80 26.64
C LYS A 376 -2.42 0.10 25.59
N GLN A 377 -3.51 -0.53 26.01
CA GLN A 377 -4.44 -1.25 25.13
C GLN A 377 -4.88 -0.41 23.90
N ASP A 378 -5.12 0.91 24.08
CA ASP A 378 -5.63 1.78 23.03
C ASP A 378 -4.58 2.78 22.51
N PHE A 379 -3.35 2.75 23.06
CA PHE A 379 -2.26 3.66 22.71
C PHE A 379 -1.04 2.92 22.20
N ASN A 380 -0.62 3.28 21.00
CA ASN A 380 0.54 2.70 20.33
C ASN A 380 1.51 3.81 19.89
N LEU A 381 2.80 3.58 20.09
CA LEU A 381 3.89 4.38 19.57
C LEU A 381 4.61 3.59 18.47
N LEU A 382 4.64 4.14 17.27
CA LEU A 382 5.50 3.67 16.19
C LEU A 382 6.60 4.71 15.97
N ALA A 383 7.83 4.32 16.18
CA ALA A 383 9.01 5.13 15.86
C ALA A 383 9.86 4.41 14.81
N GLY A 384 10.61 5.15 14.03
CA GLY A 384 11.45 4.51 13.03
C GLY A 384 12.42 5.45 12.36
N PHE A 385 13.31 4.81 11.62
CA PHE A 385 14.38 5.43 10.85
C PHE A 385 14.42 4.81 9.46
N THR A 386 14.61 5.65 8.46
CA THR A 386 14.86 5.22 7.07
C THR A 386 16.17 5.80 6.58
N LEU A 387 17.00 4.97 5.96
CA LEU A 387 18.31 5.34 5.44
C LEU A 387 18.42 4.87 3.99
N PRO A 388 18.39 5.78 3.01
CA PRO A 388 18.74 5.47 1.63
C PRO A 388 20.25 5.25 1.52
N ILE A 389 20.67 4.27 0.71
CA ILE A 389 22.06 3.84 0.55
C ILE A 389 22.28 3.63 -0.95
N GLY A 390 23.25 4.30 -1.52
CA GLY A 390 23.63 4.15 -2.93
C GLY A 390 24.42 5.35 -3.44
N PRO A 391 25.16 5.18 -4.54
CA PRO A 391 25.78 6.31 -5.22
C PRO A 391 24.74 7.20 -5.90
N THR A 392 25.08 8.44 -6.18
CA THR A 392 24.28 9.34 -7.01
C THR A 392 24.05 8.74 -8.40
N GLY A 393 22.84 8.94 -8.93
CA GLY A 393 22.39 8.32 -10.17
C GLY A 393 21.57 7.05 -10.00
N THR A 394 21.49 6.50 -8.77
CA THR A 394 20.72 5.30 -8.45
C THR A 394 19.38 5.64 -7.80
N GLU A 395 18.45 4.68 -7.75
CA GLU A 395 17.09 4.89 -7.22
C GLU A 395 17.10 5.42 -5.79
N TYR A 396 17.83 4.77 -4.88
CA TYR A 396 17.92 5.19 -3.47
C TYR A 396 19.06 6.17 -3.19
N GLY A 397 20.08 6.26 -4.04
CA GLY A 397 21.14 7.25 -3.90
C GLY A 397 20.83 8.61 -4.51
N GLY A 398 19.69 8.71 -5.25
CA GLY A 398 19.23 9.94 -5.88
C GLY A 398 19.35 9.91 -7.40
N ILE A 399 18.18 10.01 -8.05
CA ILE A 399 18.11 10.01 -9.51
C ILE A 399 18.48 11.38 -10.07
N PRO A 400 19.08 11.46 -11.29
CA PRO A 400 19.47 12.73 -11.89
C PRO A 400 18.30 13.68 -12.07
N SER A 401 18.45 14.93 -11.66
CA SER A 401 17.53 16.01 -11.99
C SER A 401 17.83 16.60 -13.37
N ARG A 402 17.08 17.65 -13.79
CA ARG A 402 17.41 18.42 -15.00
C ARG A 402 18.59 19.37 -14.80
N ILE A 403 19.06 19.55 -13.57
CA ILE A 403 20.16 20.45 -13.21
C ILE A 403 21.41 19.59 -13.03
N PRO A 404 22.50 19.82 -13.79
CA PRO A 404 23.74 19.06 -13.65
C PRO A 404 24.29 19.11 -12.22
N GLY A 405 24.66 17.95 -11.65
CA GLY A 405 25.18 17.82 -10.30
C GLY A 405 24.15 17.92 -9.19
N ILE A 406 22.86 18.02 -9.54
CA ILE A 406 21.74 18.00 -8.57
C ILE A 406 20.86 16.77 -8.81
N PHE A 407 20.51 16.09 -7.73
CA PHE A 407 19.80 14.83 -7.75
C PHE A 407 18.46 14.92 -7.01
N LEU A 408 17.50 14.09 -7.38
CA LEU A 408 16.29 13.83 -6.62
C LEU A 408 16.60 12.72 -5.61
N SER A 409 17.34 13.06 -4.56
CA SER A 409 17.79 12.10 -3.56
C SER A 409 16.78 12.03 -2.41
N PRO A 410 16.28 10.83 -2.06
CA PRO A 410 15.53 10.66 -0.82
C PRO A 410 16.44 10.96 0.37
N GLY A 411 15.88 11.64 1.39
CA GLY A 411 16.65 11.95 2.59
C GLY A 411 16.61 10.83 3.62
N SER A 412 17.58 10.84 4.53
CA SER A 412 17.51 10.03 5.75
C SER A 412 16.43 10.60 6.66
N ALA A 413 15.49 9.78 7.12
CA ALA A 413 14.35 10.25 7.91
C ALA A 413 14.22 9.54 9.25
N LEU A 414 13.92 10.32 10.28
CA LEU A 414 13.52 9.86 11.60
C LEU A 414 12.07 10.27 11.84
N PHE A 415 11.24 9.38 12.39
CA PHE A 415 9.87 9.71 12.70
C PHE A 415 9.38 9.04 13.98
N ALA A 416 8.37 9.65 14.57
CA ALA A 416 7.58 9.09 15.68
C ALA A 416 6.10 9.37 15.44
N LYS A 417 5.27 8.34 15.61
CA LYS A 417 3.82 8.39 15.45
C LYS A 417 3.13 7.84 16.68
N LEU A 418 2.33 8.65 17.33
CA LEU A 418 1.46 8.25 18.42
C LEU A 418 0.06 7.99 17.86
N SER A 419 -0.51 6.84 18.17
CA SER A 419 -1.85 6.43 17.75
C SER A 419 -2.71 6.14 18.96
N TRP A 420 -3.91 6.72 18.99
CA TRP A 420 -4.96 6.40 19.95
C TRP A 420 -6.15 5.79 19.19
N HIS A 421 -6.59 4.64 19.63
CA HIS A 421 -7.74 3.89 19.09
C HIS A 421 -8.89 3.94 20.08
N PHE A 422 -10.14 4.06 19.59
CA PHE A 422 -11.35 4.13 20.44
C PHE A 422 -12.53 3.40 19.78
#